data_4ec9753186be3383c7a4e181eca41310
#
_entry.id   4ec9753186be3383c7a4e181eca41310
#
_cell.length_a   1.000
_cell.length_b   1.000
_cell.length_c   1.000
_cell.angle_alpha   90.00
_cell.angle_beta   90.00
_cell.angle_gamma   90.00
#
_symmetry.space_group_name_H-M   'P 1'
#
loop_
_entity.id
_entity.type
_entity.pdbx_description
1 polymer ?
#
loop_
_entity_poly.entity_id
_entity_poly.type
_entity_poly.pdbx_seq_one_letter_code
_entity_poly.pdbx_strand_id
1 'polypeptide(L)'
;SEMCIRDRAKAVAGHDAVVSAYNPGWTVPDIHDQFLKGTRAIIDGTKAAGVRRLLVVGGAGSLFVAPGVQLVDTPQFPAEWKQGALAAREALNWIRTENTLDWTFLSPPILLQPGERTGQYRLGDEAPLMNGEQPGSISVADLAVAIVDELETPRHVQKRFTVAN
;
A
#
# COMPACT_ATOMS: atom_id res chain seq x y z
N SER A 1 4.80 15.44 -12.54
CA SER A 1 3.78 15.79 -13.52
C SER A 1 2.45 15.15 -13.13
N GLU A 2 1.42 15.95 -12.96
CA GLU A 2 0.08 15.45 -12.66
C GLU A 2 -0.51 14.82 -13.90
N MET A 3 -0.37 13.51 -14.02
CA MET A 3 -1.11 12.76 -15.03
C MET A 3 -2.59 12.81 -14.68
N CYS A 4 -3.42 13.36 -15.55
CA CYS A 4 -4.85 13.46 -15.30
C CYS A 4 -5.52 12.07 -15.34
N ILE A 5 -6.75 11.96 -14.83
CA ILE A 5 -7.52 10.69 -14.80
C ILE A 5 -7.62 10.09 -16.20
N ARG A 6 -7.83 10.92 -17.22
CA ARG A 6 -7.93 10.48 -18.62
C ARG A 6 -6.63 9.84 -19.13
N ASP A 7 -5.48 10.44 -18.80
CA ASP A 7 -4.17 9.92 -19.23
C ASP A 7 -3.84 8.63 -18.50
N ARG A 8 -4.19 8.54 -17.22
CA ARG A 8 -4.06 7.29 -16.45
C ARG A 8 -4.95 6.19 -17.01
N ALA A 9 -6.20 6.50 -17.34
CA ALA A 9 -7.10 5.53 -17.95
C ALA A 9 -6.56 5.00 -19.28
N LYS A 10 -5.97 5.86 -20.11
CA LYS A 10 -5.33 5.44 -21.36
C LYS A 10 -4.13 4.53 -21.13
N ALA A 11 -3.28 4.87 -20.15
CA ALA A 11 -2.09 4.08 -19.83
C ALA A 11 -2.45 2.70 -19.28
N VAL A 12 -3.57 2.59 -18.56
CA VAL A 12 -4.02 1.37 -17.90
C VAL A 12 -4.86 0.48 -18.81
N ALA A 13 -5.52 1.06 -19.81
CA ALA A 13 -6.43 0.33 -20.71
C ALA A 13 -5.74 -0.87 -21.36
N GLY A 14 -6.44 -2.02 -21.38
CA GLY A 14 -5.95 -3.26 -21.97
C GLY A 14 -5.01 -4.09 -21.07
N HIS A 15 -4.71 -3.62 -19.87
CA HIS A 15 -3.94 -4.37 -18.89
C HIS A 15 -4.86 -5.18 -17.96
N ASP A 16 -4.32 -6.27 -17.40
CA ASP A 16 -5.08 -7.17 -16.50
C ASP A 16 -5.15 -6.66 -15.07
N ALA A 17 -4.17 -5.87 -14.65
CA ALA A 17 -4.08 -5.34 -13.29
C ALA A 17 -3.30 -4.02 -13.26
N VAL A 18 -3.53 -3.25 -12.21
CA VAL A 18 -2.77 -2.04 -11.87
C VAL A 18 -2.10 -2.24 -10.53
N VAL A 19 -0.81 -1.91 -10.46
CA VAL A 19 -0.07 -1.82 -9.20
C VAL A 19 0.30 -0.36 -8.97
N SER A 20 -0.07 0.17 -7.82
CA SER A 20 0.28 1.52 -7.41
C SER A 20 1.22 1.49 -6.21
N ALA A 21 2.43 1.95 -6.40
CA ALA A 21 3.39 2.26 -5.34
C ALA A 21 3.62 3.78 -5.27
N TYR A 22 2.58 4.55 -5.52
CA TYR A 22 2.66 6.01 -5.59
C TYR A 22 2.94 6.62 -4.23
N ASN A 23 3.92 7.51 -4.20
CA ASN A 23 4.22 8.39 -3.09
C ASN A 23 4.75 9.72 -3.65
N PRO A 24 4.20 10.88 -3.26
CA PRO A 24 4.66 12.18 -3.78
C PRO A 24 6.06 12.56 -3.31
N GLY A 25 6.59 11.87 -2.29
CA GLY A 25 7.89 12.16 -1.68
C GLY A 25 7.75 12.58 -0.21
N TRP A 26 8.55 11.99 0.65
CA TRP A 26 8.49 12.22 2.11
C TRP A 26 8.84 13.65 2.54
N THR A 27 9.55 14.40 1.69
CA THR A 27 9.97 15.77 1.96
C THR A 27 9.02 16.84 1.40
N VAL A 28 7.96 16.44 0.72
CA VAL A 28 6.97 17.37 0.15
C VAL A 28 6.11 17.94 1.28
N PRO A 29 6.01 19.29 1.42
CA PRO A 29 5.32 19.94 2.54
C PRO A 29 3.83 19.58 2.66
N ASP A 30 3.15 19.37 1.53
CA ASP A 30 1.74 19.02 1.43
C ASP A 30 1.54 17.54 1.05
N ILE A 31 2.41 16.67 1.53
CA ILE A 31 2.40 15.23 1.23
C ILE A 31 1.03 14.58 1.46
N HIS A 32 0.33 14.98 2.51
CA HIS A 32 -0.99 14.42 2.85
C HIS A 32 -1.97 14.65 1.70
N ASP A 33 -2.13 15.89 1.28
CA ASP A 33 -3.09 16.24 0.23
C ASP A 33 -2.68 15.69 -1.14
N GLN A 34 -1.40 15.75 -1.48
CA GLN A 34 -0.89 15.20 -2.73
C GLN A 34 -1.03 13.68 -2.81
N PHE A 35 -0.79 12.98 -1.70
CA PHE A 35 -0.93 11.54 -1.62
C PHE A 35 -2.40 11.13 -1.88
N LEU A 36 -3.34 11.80 -1.21
CA LEU A 36 -4.77 11.51 -1.37
C LEU A 36 -5.28 11.85 -2.77
N LYS A 37 -4.88 13.00 -3.31
CA LYS A 37 -5.22 13.40 -4.68
C LYS A 37 -4.72 12.40 -5.72
N GLY A 38 -3.46 11.98 -5.59
CA GLY A 38 -2.87 10.99 -6.49
C GLY A 38 -3.52 9.62 -6.36
N THR A 39 -3.81 9.17 -5.16
CA THR A 39 -4.53 7.92 -4.90
C THR A 39 -5.92 7.93 -5.53
N ARG A 40 -6.68 9.02 -5.34
CA ARG A 40 -7.98 9.18 -5.95
C ARG A 40 -7.90 9.09 -7.47
N ALA A 41 -6.95 9.78 -8.08
CA ALA A 41 -6.75 9.77 -9.52
C ALA A 41 -6.39 8.37 -10.05
N ILE A 42 -5.65 7.57 -9.27
CA ILE A 42 -5.31 6.19 -9.64
C ILE A 42 -6.55 5.30 -9.58
N ILE A 43 -7.34 5.41 -8.53
CA ILE A 43 -8.60 4.65 -8.39
C ILE A 43 -9.55 4.99 -9.54
N ASP A 44 -9.79 6.26 -9.76
CA ASP A 44 -10.73 6.72 -10.79
C ASP A 44 -10.24 6.38 -12.21
N GLY A 45 -8.94 6.51 -12.47
CA GLY A 45 -8.33 6.12 -13.75
C GLY A 45 -8.41 4.61 -14.01
N THR A 46 -8.22 3.79 -12.99
CA THR A 46 -8.36 2.34 -13.08
C THR A 46 -9.81 1.95 -13.41
N LYS A 47 -10.78 2.56 -12.74
CA LYS A 47 -12.21 2.36 -13.02
C LYS A 47 -12.58 2.80 -14.43
N ALA A 48 -12.14 3.98 -14.85
CA ALA A 48 -12.40 4.52 -16.18
C ALA A 48 -11.81 3.64 -17.31
N ALA A 49 -10.71 2.94 -17.06
CA ALA A 49 -10.10 2.03 -18.00
C ALA A 49 -10.80 0.65 -18.08
N GLY A 50 -11.75 0.36 -17.18
CA GLY A 50 -12.42 -0.92 -17.09
C GLY A 50 -11.57 -2.03 -16.49
N VAL A 51 -10.44 -1.71 -15.85
CA VAL A 51 -9.60 -2.66 -15.15
C VAL A 51 -10.12 -2.82 -13.72
N ARG A 52 -10.34 -4.06 -13.28
CA ARG A 52 -10.92 -4.35 -11.96
C ARG A 52 -9.88 -4.62 -10.89
N ARG A 53 -8.73 -5.20 -11.27
CA ARG A 53 -7.69 -5.61 -10.34
C ARG A 53 -6.76 -4.44 -10.04
N LEU A 54 -6.77 -3.98 -8.80
CA LEU A 54 -5.90 -2.89 -8.32
C LEU A 54 -5.20 -3.32 -7.03
N LEU A 55 -3.87 -3.32 -7.04
CA LEU A 55 -3.06 -3.50 -5.84
C LEU A 55 -2.39 -2.17 -5.48
N VAL A 56 -2.67 -1.68 -4.27
CA VAL A 56 -2.07 -0.46 -3.74
C VAL A 56 -1.06 -0.82 -2.67
N VAL A 57 0.16 -0.35 -2.84
CA VAL A 57 1.18 -0.42 -1.80
C VAL A 57 1.03 0.82 -0.91
N GLY A 58 0.67 0.58 0.33
CA GLY A 58 0.47 1.63 1.33
C GLY A 58 1.65 1.72 2.30
N GLY A 59 1.34 1.95 3.57
CA GLY A 59 2.32 2.08 4.63
C GLY A 59 1.99 1.21 5.85
N ALA A 60 2.95 1.08 6.74
CA ALA A 60 2.80 0.33 8.00
C ALA A 60 1.98 1.07 9.07
N GLY A 61 1.77 2.38 8.89
CA GLY A 61 1.19 3.23 9.95
C GLY A 61 -0.21 2.84 10.42
N SER A 62 -1.01 2.20 9.55
CA SER A 62 -2.35 1.73 9.88
C SER A 62 -2.41 0.31 10.44
N LEU A 63 -1.28 -0.38 10.60
CA LEU A 63 -1.22 -1.68 11.24
C LEU A 63 -1.48 -1.53 12.74
N PHE A 64 -2.21 -2.47 13.32
CA PHE A 64 -2.57 -2.47 14.74
C PHE A 64 -1.46 -3.10 15.58
N VAL A 65 -0.83 -2.32 16.44
CA VAL A 65 0.22 -2.77 17.37
C VAL A 65 -0.34 -3.22 18.71
N ALA A 66 -1.59 -2.85 19.00
CA ALA A 66 -2.37 -3.28 20.16
C ALA A 66 -3.86 -3.18 19.80
N PRO A 67 -4.79 -3.74 20.59
CA PRO A 67 -6.22 -3.62 20.34
C PRO A 67 -6.66 -2.16 20.23
N GLY A 68 -7.16 -1.77 19.04
CA GLY A 68 -7.61 -0.40 18.76
C GLY A 68 -6.51 0.64 18.61
N VAL A 69 -5.23 0.26 18.64
CA VAL A 69 -4.09 1.19 18.54
C VAL A 69 -3.32 0.92 17.26
N GLN A 70 -3.33 1.88 16.35
CA GLN A 70 -2.54 1.83 15.13
C GLN A 70 -1.15 2.42 15.33
N LEU A 71 -0.17 1.92 14.59
CA LEU A 71 1.23 2.33 14.72
C LEU A 71 1.42 3.84 14.59
N VAL A 72 0.72 4.49 13.66
CA VAL A 72 0.82 5.95 13.43
C VAL A 72 0.36 6.78 14.63
N ASP A 73 -0.48 6.22 15.49
CA ASP A 73 -1.04 6.91 16.67
C ASP A 73 -0.18 6.68 17.93
N THR A 74 0.91 5.93 17.83
CA THR A 74 1.82 5.72 18.96
C THR A 74 2.75 6.92 19.16
N PRO A 75 3.16 7.21 20.43
CA PRO A 75 4.08 8.32 20.70
C PRO A 75 5.45 8.19 20.04
N GLN A 76 5.89 6.96 19.73
CA GLN A 76 7.19 6.67 19.14
C GLN A 76 7.19 6.84 17.62
N PHE A 77 6.03 7.03 16.98
CA PHE A 77 5.97 7.18 15.52
C PHE A 77 6.69 8.46 15.08
N PRO A 78 7.65 8.38 14.14
CA PRO A 78 8.42 9.55 13.73
C PRO A 78 7.53 10.66 13.15
N ALA A 79 7.67 11.87 13.68
CA ALA A 79 6.87 13.03 13.26
C ALA A 79 7.05 13.38 11.78
N GLU A 80 8.24 13.16 11.25
CA GLU A 80 8.58 13.41 9.83
C GLU A 80 7.80 12.52 8.85
N TRP A 81 7.35 11.34 9.28
CA TRP A 81 6.60 10.41 8.44
C TRP A 81 5.10 10.42 8.72
N LYS A 82 4.68 11.15 9.74
CA LYS A 82 3.31 11.09 10.24
C LYS A 82 2.27 11.52 9.22
N GLN A 83 2.50 12.62 8.51
CA GLN A 83 1.53 13.12 7.53
C GLN A 83 1.34 12.15 6.36
N GLY A 84 2.42 11.57 5.85
CA GLY A 84 2.33 10.54 4.81
C GLY A 84 1.66 9.27 5.29
N ALA A 85 1.93 8.84 6.53
CA ALA A 85 1.30 7.66 7.12
C ALA A 85 -0.20 7.87 7.38
N LEU A 86 -0.62 9.06 7.80
CA LEU A 86 -2.02 9.43 7.97
C LEU A 86 -2.76 9.43 6.61
N ALA A 87 -2.11 9.95 5.57
CA ALA A 87 -2.66 9.92 4.22
C ALA A 87 -2.84 8.49 3.70
N ALA A 88 -1.85 7.62 3.92
CA ALA A 88 -1.95 6.21 3.54
C ALA A 88 -3.07 5.49 4.30
N ARG A 89 -3.27 5.80 5.59
CA ARG A 89 -4.40 5.29 6.37
C ARG A 89 -5.75 5.75 5.80
N GLU A 90 -5.87 7.00 5.46
CA GLU A 90 -7.09 7.55 4.86
C GLU A 90 -7.36 6.93 3.48
N ALA A 91 -6.33 6.74 2.67
CA ALA A 91 -6.44 6.04 1.39
C ALA A 91 -6.95 4.61 1.57
N LEU A 92 -6.49 3.88 2.59
CA LEU A 92 -7.02 2.55 2.93
C LEU A 92 -8.50 2.62 3.31
N ASN A 93 -8.90 3.60 4.10
CA ASN A 93 -10.31 3.79 4.47
C ASN A 93 -11.19 4.08 3.25
N TRP A 94 -10.70 4.85 2.31
CA TRP A 94 -11.41 5.10 1.04
C TRP A 94 -11.57 3.83 0.21
N ILE A 95 -10.47 3.10 0.02
CA ILE A 95 -10.51 1.91 -0.85
C ILE A 95 -11.38 0.81 -0.24
N ARG A 96 -11.50 0.75 1.08
CA ARG A 96 -12.41 -0.18 1.77
C ARG A 96 -13.88 0.05 1.43
N THR A 97 -14.25 1.25 0.98
CA THR A 97 -15.61 1.56 0.52
C THR A 97 -15.83 1.19 -0.94
N GLU A 98 -14.76 0.85 -1.69
CA GLU A 98 -14.86 0.45 -3.09
C GLU A 98 -15.39 -0.99 -3.20
N ASN A 99 -16.50 -1.16 -3.91
CA ASN A 99 -17.12 -2.46 -4.14
C ASN A 99 -17.10 -2.88 -5.62
N THR A 100 -16.63 -2.01 -6.52
CA THR A 100 -16.57 -2.27 -7.96
C THR A 100 -15.19 -2.72 -8.43
N LEU A 101 -14.17 -2.57 -7.57
CA LEU A 101 -12.80 -3.02 -7.84
C LEU A 101 -12.46 -4.25 -7.00
N ASP A 102 -11.67 -5.15 -7.60
CA ASP A 102 -11.00 -6.23 -6.89
C ASP A 102 -9.68 -5.68 -6.35
N TRP A 103 -9.80 -4.81 -5.35
CA TRP A 103 -8.65 -4.14 -4.77
C TRP A 103 -7.94 -5.01 -3.73
N THR A 104 -6.65 -4.76 -3.57
CA THR A 104 -5.81 -5.27 -2.49
C THR A 104 -4.95 -4.12 -1.97
N PHE A 105 -4.80 -4.03 -0.67
CA PHE A 105 -3.93 -3.03 -0.04
C PHE A 105 -2.81 -3.73 0.71
N LEU A 106 -1.58 -3.55 0.24
CA LEU A 106 -0.39 -4.12 0.87
C LEU A 106 0.27 -3.07 1.77
N SER A 107 0.28 -3.36 3.07
CA SER A 107 1.04 -2.59 4.06
C SER A 107 2.40 -3.25 4.24
N PRO A 108 3.50 -2.67 3.74
CA PRO A 108 4.82 -3.23 3.96
C PRO A 108 5.20 -3.17 5.45
N PRO A 109 6.18 -3.96 5.91
CA PRO A 109 6.65 -3.86 7.27
C PRO A 109 7.34 -2.52 7.52
N ILE A 110 7.55 -2.18 8.80
CA ILE A 110 8.23 -0.95 9.23
C ILE A 110 9.62 -0.84 8.58
N LEU A 111 10.35 -1.97 8.53
CA LEU A 111 11.69 -2.04 7.97
C LEU A 111 11.63 -2.60 6.54
N LEU A 112 11.48 -1.70 5.58
CA LEU A 112 11.58 -1.98 4.15
C LEU A 112 12.90 -1.41 3.64
N GLN A 113 13.76 -2.27 3.11
CA GLN A 113 15.12 -1.88 2.70
C GLN A 113 15.60 -2.65 1.46
N PRO A 114 16.59 -2.12 0.74
CA PRO A 114 17.25 -2.90 -0.31
C PRO A 114 17.82 -4.20 0.24
N GLY A 115 17.77 -5.26 -0.53
CA GLY A 115 18.28 -6.57 -0.11
C GLY A 115 18.09 -7.62 -1.19
N GLU A 116 18.53 -8.83 -0.89
CA GLU A 116 18.46 -9.94 -1.82
C GLU A 116 17.03 -10.43 -2.03
N ARG A 117 16.80 -11.00 -3.20
CA ARG A 117 15.58 -11.72 -3.53
C ARG A 117 15.71 -13.16 -3.03
N THR A 118 15.06 -13.48 -1.92
CA THR A 118 15.02 -14.84 -1.37
C THR A 118 13.82 -15.64 -1.88
N GLY A 119 12.75 -14.94 -2.25
CA GLY A 119 11.48 -15.56 -2.63
C GLY A 119 10.70 -16.10 -1.43
N GLN A 120 11.15 -15.85 -0.22
CA GLN A 120 10.53 -16.35 1.00
C GLN A 120 10.04 -15.19 1.87
N TYR A 121 8.79 -15.26 2.26
CA TYR A 121 8.16 -14.26 3.12
C TYR A 121 6.96 -14.87 3.84
N ARG A 122 6.56 -14.22 4.92
CA ARG A 122 5.38 -14.56 5.71
C ARG A 122 4.25 -13.59 5.37
N LEU A 123 3.02 -14.04 5.48
CA LEU A 123 1.82 -13.23 5.30
C LEU A 123 1.19 -12.91 6.66
N GLY A 124 0.67 -11.71 6.81
CA GLY A 124 -0.10 -11.26 7.95
C GLY A 124 -1.27 -10.39 7.51
N ASP A 125 -2.17 -10.09 8.42
CA ASP A 125 -3.40 -9.36 8.11
C ASP A 125 -3.34 -7.90 8.58
N GLU A 126 -3.81 -7.61 9.79
CA GLU A 126 -4.00 -6.24 10.30
C GLU A 126 -2.92 -5.81 11.29
N ALA A 127 -2.07 -6.73 11.74
CA ALA A 127 -1.00 -6.47 12.70
C ALA A 127 0.38 -6.64 12.05
N PRO A 128 1.38 -5.87 12.47
CA PRO A 128 2.74 -6.05 11.96
C PRO A 128 3.28 -7.43 12.35
N LEU A 129 3.99 -8.05 11.41
CA LEU A 129 4.73 -9.28 11.70
C LEU A 129 5.99 -8.95 12.48
N MET A 130 6.30 -9.79 13.45
CA MET A 130 7.44 -9.58 14.36
C MET A 130 8.48 -10.66 14.17
N ASN A 131 9.74 -10.32 14.47
CA ASN A 131 10.87 -11.23 14.61
C ASN A 131 11.29 -11.21 16.10
N GLY A 132 10.63 -12.07 16.90
CA GLY A 132 10.73 -11.97 18.36
C GLY A 132 10.13 -10.65 18.85
N GLU A 133 10.92 -9.85 19.56
CA GLU A 133 10.50 -8.52 20.06
C GLU A 133 10.75 -7.39 19.07
N GLN A 134 11.42 -7.66 17.94
CA GLN A 134 11.75 -6.69 16.93
C GLN A 134 10.70 -6.66 15.80
N PRO A 135 10.47 -5.50 15.18
CA PRO A 135 9.64 -5.44 13.99
C PRO A 135 10.19 -6.32 12.87
N GLY A 136 9.29 -6.96 12.14
CA GLY A 136 9.66 -7.67 10.92
C GLY A 136 10.21 -6.72 9.85
N SER A 137 10.97 -7.27 8.94
CA SER A 137 11.56 -6.56 7.80
C SER A 137 11.31 -7.32 6.51
N ILE A 138 11.47 -6.64 5.39
CA ILE A 138 11.46 -7.28 4.07
C ILE A 138 12.41 -6.53 3.14
N SER A 139 13.05 -7.26 2.23
CA SER A 139 13.76 -6.65 1.13
C SER A 139 12.78 -6.09 0.10
N VAL A 140 13.15 -5.01 -0.59
CA VAL A 140 12.37 -4.48 -1.71
C VAL A 140 12.15 -5.57 -2.77
N ALA A 141 13.14 -6.42 -3.00
CA ALA A 141 13.05 -7.53 -3.95
C ALA A 141 12.00 -8.57 -3.53
N ASP A 142 11.94 -8.95 -2.26
CA ASP A 142 10.93 -9.89 -1.76
C ASP A 142 9.53 -9.26 -1.68
N LEU A 143 9.44 -7.95 -1.40
CA LEU A 143 8.18 -7.23 -1.51
C LEU A 143 7.62 -7.31 -2.94
N ALA A 144 8.47 -7.15 -3.94
CA ALA A 144 8.08 -7.31 -5.34
C ALA A 144 7.59 -8.73 -5.64
N VAL A 145 8.24 -9.77 -5.10
CA VAL A 145 7.77 -11.15 -5.21
C VAL A 145 6.37 -11.31 -4.61
N ALA A 146 6.15 -10.77 -3.41
CA ALA A 146 4.84 -10.83 -2.76
C ALA A 146 3.74 -10.14 -3.58
N ILE A 147 4.04 -9.02 -4.23
CA ILE A 147 3.11 -8.32 -5.12
C ILE A 147 2.74 -9.20 -6.31
N VAL A 148 3.73 -9.77 -7.00
CA VAL A 148 3.50 -10.63 -8.16
C VAL A 148 2.72 -11.88 -7.77
N ASP A 149 3.08 -12.53 -6.67
CA ASP A 149 2.38 -13.72 -6.17
C ASP A 149 0.89 -13.43 -5.87
N GLU A 150 0.59 -12.27 -5.27
CA GLU A 150 -0.79 -11.84 -5.00
C GLU A 150 -1.57 -11.58 -6.29
N LEU A 151 -0.93 -11.03 -7.32
CA LEU A 151 -1.56 -10.81 -8.62
C LEU A 151 -1.82 -12.13 -9.35
N GLU A 152 -0.89 -13.07 -9.31
CA GLU A 152 -1.01 -14.37 -9.96
C GLU A 152 -1.99 -15.30 -9.24
N THR A 153 -2.00 -15.26 -7.91
CA THR A 153 -2.86 -16.08 -7.05
C THR A 153 -3.53 -15.20 -6.01
N PRO A 154 -4.64 -14.51 -6.36
CA PRO A 154 -5.31 -13.58 -5.46
C PRO A 154 -5.82 -14.27 -4.19
N ARG A 155 -5.37 -13.79 -3.03
CA ARG A 155 -5.79 -14.28 -1.69
C ARG A 155 -6.41 -13.18 -0.84
N HIS A 156 -6.17 -11.92 -1.19
CA HIS A 156 -6.55 -10.75 -0.39
C HIS A 156 -7.39 -9.77 -1.21
N VAL A 157 -8.36 -10.28 -1.98
CA VAL A 157 -9.30 -9.44 -2.72
C VAL A 157 -10.21 -8.69 -1.76
N GLN A 158 -10.27 -7.36 -1.91
CA GLN A 158 -10.97 -6.44 -1.02
C GLN A 158 -10.50 -6.55 0.45
N LYS A 159 -9.19 -6.73 0.61
CA LYS A 159 -8.53 -6.83 1.92
C LYS A 159 -7.21 -6.08 1.95
N ARG A 160 -6.81 -5.70 3.16
CA ARG A 160 -5.45 -5.32 3.47
C ARG A 160 -4.68 -6.53 3.96
N PHE A 161 -3.40 -6.63 3.63
CA PHE A 161 -2.49 -7.60 4.20
C PHE A 161 -1.10 -6.99 4.40
N THR A 162 -0.26 -7.68 5.14
CA THR A 162 1.14 -7.31 5.36
C THR A 162 2.04 -8.50 5.12
N VAL A 163 3.33 -8.22 4.96
CA VAL A 163 4.37 -9.23 4.68
C VAL A 163 5.61 -8.94 5.50
N ALA A 164 6.41 -9.96 5.75
CA ALA A 164 7.78 -9.85 6.28
C ALA A 164 8.59 -11.11 5.91
N ASN A 165 9.90 -10.99 5.88
CA ASN A 165 10.78 -12.17 5.78
C ASN A 165 10.74 -13.04 7.03
#